data_88d1fec22d3820f5226cbabd792c7a09
#
_entry.id   88d1fec22d3820f5226cbabd792c7a09
#
_cell.length_a   1.000
_cell.length_b   1.000
_cell.length_c   1.000
_cell.angle_alpha   90.00
_cell.angle_beta   90.00
_cell.angle_gamma   90.00
#
_symmetry.space_group_name_H-M   'P 1'
#
loop_
_entity.id
_entity.type
_entity.pdbx_description
1 polymer ?
#
loop_
_entity_poly.entity_id
_entity_poly.type
_entity_poly.pdbx_seq_one_letter_code
_entity_poly.pdbx_strand_id
1 'polypeptide(L)'
;EPGLERVSVQLLDENGKVIQTLDTDADGNYAFQHLPDGKYTVKVVRSSSIKDYDQTEDPDATVDDTSAVYTMGPEHSLQEKVNFGYVPDYSIAGRVYRDSDKSGSYTDGEETFSGVTVDLLDKAGNVVATTTTDKDGNYSFEKLPAGTYRVKVHPDGDLAGLDQTEDPDGIADSMSGEITIGFDNQKVTGVNFGYVAPDVPATKPKKGLARTGFDGLIGGAGLGAAVVGGMFLWMRRRRQD
;
A
#
# COMPACT_ATOMS: atom_id res chain seq x y z
N GLU A 1 -14.00 -18.60 13.89
CA GLU A 1 -14.08 -17.58 12.84
C GLU A 1 -15.29 -16.70 13.12
N PRO A 2 -15.20 -15.36 12.94
CA PRO A 2 -16.34 -14.48 13.14
C PRO A 2 -17.36 -14.65 12.01
N GLY A 3 -18.66 -14.53 12.35
CA GLY A 3 -19.71 -14.49 11.35
C GLY A 3 -19.72 -13.18 10.56
N LEU A 4 -20.25 -13.19 9.34
CA LEU A 4 -20.42 -12.02 8.50
C LEU A 4 -21.87 -11.51 8.61
N GLU A 5 -22.05 -10.36 9.26
CA GLU A 5 -23.35 -9.69 9.43
C GLU A 5 -23.82 -9.01 8.15
N ARG A 6 -25.14 -9.01 7.91
CA ARG A 6 -25.79 -8.30 6.79
C ARG A 6 -25.33 -8.73 5.41
N VAL A 7 -24.98 -10.00 5.27
CA VAL A 7 -24.77 -10.62 3.97
C VAL A 7 -26.12 -11.09 3.44
N SER A 8 -26.50 -10.64 2.25
CA SER A 8 -27.77 -11.01 1.66
C SER A 8 -27.73 -12.44 1.12
N VAL A 9 -28.67 -13.26 1.56
CA VAL A 9 -28.81 -14.67 1.17
C VAL A 9 -30.19 -14.88 0.54
N GLN A 10 -30.21 -15.56 -0.59
CA GLN A 10 -31.42 -15.85 -1.35
C GLN A 10 -31.73 -17.34 -1.35
N LEU A 11 -33.01 -17.67 -1.23
CA LEU A 11 -33.54 -18.99 -1.50
C LEU A 11 -34.18 -19.01 -2.89
N LEU A 12 -33.77 -19.94 -3.71
CA LEU A 12 -34.27 -20.14 -5.07
C LEU A 12 -35.08 -21.43 -5.16
N ASP A 13 -36.15 -21.44 -5.97
CA ASP A 13 -36.88 -22.65 -6.31
C ASP A 13 -36.16 -23.48 -7.40
N GLU A 14 -36.72 -24.61 -7.78
CA GLU A 14 -36.16 -25.51 -8.82
C GLU A 14 -35.99 -24.88 -10.21
N ASN A 15 -36.63 -23.76 -10.45
CA ASN A 15 -36.51 -23.01 -11.71
C ASN A 15 -35.51 -21.84 -11.62
N GLY A 16 -34.81 -21.69 -10.48
CA GLY A 16 -33.88 -20.61 -10.22
C GLY A 16 -34.54 -19.27 -9.89
N LYS A 17 -35.86 -19.27 -9.59
CA LYS A 17 -36.56 -18.07 -9.18
C LYS A 17 -36.36 -17.82 -7.70
N VAL A 18 -35.96 -16.58 -7.34
CA VAL A 18 -35.84 -16.17 -5.94
C VAL A 18 -37.23 -16.14 -5.30
N ILE A 19 -37.40 -16.90 -4.21
CA ILE A 19 -38.65 -16.98 -3.45
C ILE A 19 -38.54 -16.29 -2.10
N GLN A 20 -37.34 -16.20 -1.54
CA GLN A 20 -37.10 -15.48 -0.28
C GLN A 20 -35.69 -14.87 -0.30
N THR A 21 -35.55 -13.71 0.35
CA THR A 21 -34.26 -13.07 0.61
C THR A 21 -34.22 -12.63 2.05
N LEU A 22 -33.09 -12.84 2.72
CA LEU A 22 -32.84 -12.35 4.06
C LEU A 22 -31.36 -12.04 4.23
N ASP A 23 -31.04 -11.28 5.26
CA ASP A 23 -29.66 -10.95 5.60
C ASP A 23 -29.21 -11.78 6.82
N THR A 24 -27.92 -12.11 6.87
CA THR A 24 -27.33 -12.78 8.03
C THR A 24 -27.36 -11.89 9.27
N ASP A 25 -27.50 -12.53 10.44
CA ASP A 25 -27.41 -11.86 11.73
C ASP A 25 -25.96 -11.50 12.14
N ALA A 26 -25.76 -10.96 13.35
CA ALA A 26 -24.45 -10.57 13.86
C ALA A 26 -23.44 -11.74 13.98
N ASP A 27 -23.94 -12.95 14.11
CA ASP A 27 -23.12 -14.18 14.18
C ASP A 27 -22.97 -14.86 12.81
N GLY A 28 -23.46 -14.22 11.73
CA GLY A 28 -23.42 -14.75 10.36
C GLY A 28 -24.47 -15.82 10.07
N ASN A 29 -25.44 -16.05 10.94
CA ASN A 29 -26.46 -17.07 10.76
C ASN A 29 -27.62 -16.56 9.89
N TYR A 30 -28.21 -17.50 9.15
CA TYR A 30 -29.47 -17.29 8.42
C TYR A 30 -30.34 -18.54 8.50
N ALA A 31 -31.66 -18.39 8.36
CA ALA A 31 -32.56 -19.52 8.33
C ALA A 31 -33.83 -19.24 7.49
N PHE A 32 -34.06 -20.04 6.48
CA PHE A 32 -35.31 -20.09 5.73
C PHE A 32 -36.25 -21.09 6.41
N GLN A 33 -37.44 -20.67 6.78
CA GLN A 33 -38.39 -21.46 7.57
C GLN A 33 -39.71 -21.66 6.81
N HIS A 34 -40.47 -22.68 7.24
CA HIS A 34 -41.81 -22.97 6.72
C HIS A 34 -41.82 -23.22 5.20
N LEU A 35 -40.79 -23.89 4.68
CA LEU A 35 -40.70 -24.20 3.26
C LEU A 35 -41.67 -25.33 2.90
N PRO A 36 -42.49 -25.21 1.84
CA PRO A 36 -43.19 -26.30 1.24
C PRO A 36 -42.28 -27.45 0.78
N ASP A 37 -42.83 -28.61 0.54
CA ASP A 37 -42.11 -29.69 -0.13
C ASP A 37 -41.64 -29.20 -1.51
N GLY A 38 -40.36 -29.41 -1.83
CA GLY A 38 -39.79 -28.92 -3.07
C GLY A 38 -38.27 -28.99 -3.12
N LYS A 39 -37.72 -28.50 -4.22
CA LYS A 39 -36.27 -28.39 -4.43
C LYS A 39 -35.84 -26.94 -4.30
N TYR A 40 -34.74 -26.72 -3.60
CA TYR A 40 -34.26 -25.39 -3.26
C TYR A 40 -32.74 -25.29 -3.42
N THR A 41 -32.31 -24.09 -3.77
CA THR A 41 -30.90 -23.72 -3.82
C THR A 41 -30.72 -22.45 -2.99
N VAL A 42 -29.66 -22.38 -2.24
CA VAL A 42 -29.27 -21.19 -1.48
C VAL A 42 -28.18 -20.44 -2.26
N LYS A 43 -28.31 -19.12 -2.35
CA LYS A 43 -27.36 -18.26 -3.06
C LYS A 43 -26.97 -17.08 -2.19
N VAL A 44 -25.68 -16.83 -2.06
CA VAL A 44 -25.16 -15.60 -1.47
C VAL A 44 -25.10 -14.51 -2.54
N VAL A 45 -25.58 -13.31 -2.18
CA VAL A 45 -25.50 -12.15 -3.06
C VAL A 45 -24.28 -11.34 -2.64
N ARG A 46 -23.31 -11.21 -3.54
CA ARG A 46 -22.12 -10.36 -3.29
C ARG A 46 -22.53 -8.90 -3.26
N SER A 47 -22.92 -8.45 -2.08
CA SER A 47 -23.20 -7.03 -1.78
C SER A 47 -21.91 -6.24 -1.60
N SER A 48 -22.05 -4.93 -1.39
CA SER A 48 -20.90 -4.04 -1.14
C SER A 48 -20.04 -4.47 0.07
N SER A 49 -20.60 -5.23 1.00
CA SER A 49 -19.89 -5.69 2.21
C SER A 49 -18.89 -6.83 1.94
N ILE A 50 -19.16 -7.69 0.95
CA ILE A 50 -18.30 -8.84 0.63
C ILE A 50 -17.90 -8.92 -0.85
N LYS A 51 -18.10 -7.84 -1.62
CA LYS A 51 -17.80 -7.83 -3.06
C LYS A 51 -16.34 -8.17 -3.39
N ASP A 52 -15.42 -7.76 -2.51
CA ASP A 52 -13.98 -7.93 -2.65
C ASP A 52 -13.44 -9.08 -1.78
N TYR A 53 -14.31 -9.98 -1.27
CA TYR A 53 -13.90 -11.15 -0.51
C TYR A 53 -13.73 -12.35 -1.43
N ASP A 54 -12.69 -13.13 -1.20
CA ASP A 54 -12.54 -14.44 -1.84
C ASP A 54 -13.39 -15.48 -1.10
N GLN A 55 -14.15 -16.27 -1.84
CA GLN A 55 -14.89 -17.39 -1.26
C GLN A 55 -13.94 -18.55 -0.96
N THR A 56 -14.01 -19.09 0.25
CA THR A 56 -13.13 -20.17 0.74
C THR A 56 -13.86 -21.45 1.05
N GLU A 57 -15.16 -21.37 1.33
CA GLU A 57 -16.02 -22.53 1.57
C GLU A 57 -17.31 -22.37 0.78
N ASP A 58 -17.75 -23.45 0.15
CA ASP A 58 -19.01 -23.58 -0.54
C ASP A 58 -19.65 -24.93 -0.17
N PRO A 59 -20.99 -24.98 0.07
CA PRO A 59 -21.66 -26.21 0.51
C PRO A 59 -21.56 -27.39 -0.45
N ASP A 60 -21.31 -27.16 -1.73
CA ASP A 60 -21.15 -28.21 -2.76
C ASP A 60 -19.72 -28.32 -3.32
N ALA A 61 -18.78 -27.60 -2.71
CA ALA A 61 -17.38 -27.51 -3.12
C ALA A 61 -17.15 -26.83 -4.49
N THR A 62 -18.16 -26.19 -5.07
CA THR A 62 -18.04 -25.38 -6.29
C THR A 62 -18.07 -23.90 -5.89
N VAL A 63 -16.95 -23.21 -5.91
CA VAL A 63 -16.81 -21.81 -5.43
C VAL A 63 -17.55 -20.87 -6.40
N ASP A 64 -18.89 -20.76 -6.25
CA ASP A 64 -19.75 -19.96 -7.12
C ASP A 64 -20.87 -19.19 -6.38
N ASP A 65 -20.77 -19.07 -5.05
CA ASP A 65 -21.75 -18.44 -4.18
C ASP A 65 -23.12 -19.16 -4.13
N THR A 66 -23.21 -20.40 -4.61
CA THR A 66 -24.49 -21.11 -4.79
C THR A 66 -24.35 -22.53 -4.24
N SER A 67 -25.25 -22.96 -3.37
CA SER A 67 -25.26 -24.33 -2.84
C SER A 67 -25.75 -25.36 -3.85
N ALA A 68 -25.50 -26.63 -3.54
CA ALA A 68 -26.22 -27.72 -4.19
C ALA A 68 -27.74 -27.57 -4.05
N VAL A 69 -28.47 -28.33 -4.86
CA VAL A 69 -29.93 -28.44 -4.75
C VAL A 69 -30.32 -29.35 -3.58
N TYR A 70 -31.07 -28.79 -2.63
CA TYR A 70 -31.64 -29.56 -1.50
C TYR A 70 -33.10 -29.90 -1.75
N THR A 71 -33.50 -31.12 -1.41
CA THR A 71 -34.91 -31.53 -1.50
C THR A 71 -35.51 -31.51 -0.09
N MET A 72 -36.52 -30.68 0.10
CA MET A 72 -37.31 -30.58 1.33
C MET A 72 -38.60 -31.38 1.20
N GLY A 73 -39.00 -32.08 2.25
CA GLY A 73 -40.22 -32.87 2.27
C GLY A 73 -40.36 -33.59 3.59
N PRO A 74 -41.40 -34.50 3.74
CA PRO A 74 -41.67 -35.17 5.00
C PRO A 74 -40.51 -35.98 5.57
N GLU A 75 -39.66 -36.51 4.70
CA GLU A 75 -38.47 -37.29 5.06
C GLU A 75 -37.22 -36.44 5.29
N HIS A 76 -37.25 -35.19 4.83
CA HIS A 76 -36.16 -34.23 4.90
C HIS A 76 -36.71 -32.84 5.25
N SER A 77 -37.15 -32.68 6.50
CA SER A 77 -37.79 -31.45 6.97
C SER A 77 -36.80 -30.40 7.47
N LEU A 78 -35.51 -30.76 7.57
CA LEU A 78 -34.43 -29.86 8.03
C LEU A 78 -33.17 -30.11 7.21
N GLN A 79 -32.60 -29.05 6.68
CA GLN A 79 -31.27 -29.01 6.08
C GLN A 79 -30.41 -28.05 6.92
N GLU A 80 -29.34 -28.56 7.46
CA GLU A 80 -28.36 -27.78 8.25
C GLU A 80 -27.01 -27.71 7.55
N LYS A 81 -26.14 -26.80 8.02
CA LYS A 81 -24.76 -26.66 7.56
C LYS A 81 -24.64 -26.28 6.08
N VAL A 82 -25.53 -25.38 5.63
CA VAL A 82 -25.39 -24.72 4.33
C VAL A 82 -24.52 -23.48 4.57
N ASN A 83 -23.21 -23.69 4.70
CA ASN A 83 -22.25 -22.67 5.06
C ASN A 83 -21.50 -22.15 3.83
N PHE A 84 -21.25 -20.86 3.82
CA PHE A 84 -20.39 -20.21 2.85
C PHE A 84 -19.29 -19.47 3.61
N GLY A 85 -18.04 -19.71 3.24
CA GLY A 85 -16.88 -19.05 3.85
C GLY A 85 -16.29 -18.01 2.92
N TYR A 86 -15.92 -16.87 3.49
CA TYR A 86 -15.32 -15.76 2.77
C TYR A 86 -14.15 -15.18 3.54
N VAL A 87 -13.10 -14.80 2.84
CA VAL A 87 -11.94 -14.11 3.40
C VAL A 87 -11.75 -12.79 2.69
N PRO A 88 -11.57 -11.68 3.40
CA PRO A 88 -11.28 -10.39 2.77
C PRO A 88 -9.93 -10.41 2.07
N ASP A 89 -9.81 -9.63 0.99
CA ASP A 89 -8.52 -9.32 0.39
C ASP A 89 -7.70 -8.46 1.34
N TYR A 90 -6.67 -9.04 1.94
CA TYR A 90 -5.72 -8.28 2.73
C TYR A 90 -4.65 -7.65 1.83
N SER A 91 -4.26 -6.43 2.15
CA SER A 91 -3.25 -5.72 1.38
C SER A 91 -2.36 -4.82 2.24
N ILE A 92 -1.13 -4.61 1.76
CA ILE A 92 -0.17 -3.65 2.30
C ILE A 92 0.27 -2.76 1.15
N ALA A 93 0.18 -1.44 1.32
CA ALA A 93 0.55 -0.48 0.29
C ALA A 93 1.26 0.75 0.88
N GLY A 94 2.07 1.37 0.05
CA GLY A 94 2.82 2.57 0.42
C GLY A 94 3.41 3.28 -0.78
N ARG A 95 4.33 4.19 -0.50
CA ARG A 95 5.00 5.03 -1.48
C ARG A 95 6.48 5.19 -1.17
N VAL A 96 7.29 5.30 -2.25
CA VAL A 96 8.69 5.71 -2.16
C VAL A 96 8.84 7.06 -2.83
N TYR A 97 9.36 8.06 -2.11
CA TYR A 97 9.35 9.45 -2.57
C TYR A 97 10.61 10.21 -2.12
N ARG A 98 10.84 11.37 -2.77
CA ARG A 98 11.89 12.31 -2.41
C ARG A 98 11.34 13.34 -1.43
N ASP A 99 11.70 13.22 -0.17
CA ASP A 99 11.33 14.16 0.89
C ASP A 99 12.19 15.45 0.76
N SER A 100 11.76 16.34 -0.15
CA SER A 100 12.54 17.53 -0.51
C SER A 100 12.55 18.60 0.56
N ASP A 101 11.53 18.64 1.40
CA ASP A 101 11.39 19.59 2.50
C ASP A 101 11.86 19.02 3.85
N LYS A 102 12.27 17.75 3.87
CA LYS A 102 12.73 17.02 5.06
C LYS A 102 11.68 16.98 6.19
N SER A 103 10.41 16.91 5.80
CA SER A 103 9.30 16.85 6.74
C SER A 103 9.13 15.48 7.40
N GLY A 104 9.69 14.42 6.81
CA GLY A 104 9.52 13.03 7.24
C GLY A 104 8.12 12.49 6.94
N SER A 105 7.43 13.08 5.95
CA SER A 105 6.14 12.59 5.45
C SER A 105 5.88 13.13 4.04
N TYR A 106 5.22 12.32 3.20
CA TYR A 106 4.90 12.73 1.84
C TYR A 106 3.97 13.93 1.81
N THR A 107 4.35 14.96 1.05
CA THR A 107 3.54 16.13 0.74
C THR A 107 3.26 16.23 -0.77
N ASP A 108 2.06 16.72 -1.13
CA ASP A 108 1.66 16.81 -2.53
C ASP A 108 2.64 17.68 -3.33
N GLY A 109 3.12 17.14 -4.45
CA GLY A 109 4.07 17.80 -5.35
C GLY A 109 5.52 17.38 -5.14
N GLU A 110 5.81 16.53 -4.17
CA GLU A 110 7.12 15.92 -4.04
C GLU A 110 7.37 14.88 -5.14
N GLU A 111 8.62 14.82 -5.57
CA GLU A 111 9.08 13.86 -6.58
C GLU A 111 8.98 12.43 -6.02
N THR A 112 8.60 11.48 -6.85
CA THR A 112 8.46 10.07 -6.47
C THR A 112 9.45 9.19 -7.23
N PHE A 113 9.83 8.06 -6.65
CA PHE A 113 10.75 7.12 -7.29
C PHE A 113 9.98 5.96 -7.92
N SER A 114 10.10 5.85 -9.25
CA SER A 114 9.51 4.76 -10.05
C SER A 114 10.51 3.62 -10.27
N GLY A 115 10.01 2.38 -10.32
CA GLY A 115 10.85 1.21 -10.63
C GLY A 115 11.72 0.74 -9.44
N VAL A 116 11.51 1.28 -8.25
CA VAL A 116 12.21 0.83 -7.03
C VAL A 116 11.71 -0.54 -6.63
N THR A 117 12.62 -1.46 -6.40
CA THR A 117 12.29 -2.82 -5.92
C THR A 117 11.87 -2.78 -4.45
N VAL A 118 10.75 -3.41 -4.16
CA VAL A 118 10.18 -3.54 -2.82
C VAL A 118 9.86 -5.00 -2.55
N ASP A 119 10.35 -5.53 -1.45
CA ASP A 119 10.09 -6.89 -0.98
C ASP A 119 9.10 -6.89 0.18
N LEU A 120 8.25 -7.91 0.20
CA LEU A 120 7.44 -8.27 1.35
C LEU A 120 8.07 -9.49 2.03
N LEU A 121 8.34 -9.37 3.31
CA LEU A 121 8.94 -10.44 4.12
C LEU A 121 7.90 -11.00 5.09
N ASP A 122 7.95 -12.31 5.33
CA ASP A 122 7.21 -12.95 6.41
C ASP A 122 7.85 -12.64 7.79
N LYS A 123 7.20 -13.11 8.85
CA LYS A 123 7.71 -12.95 10.22
C LYS A 123 9.09 -13.57 10.45
N ALA A 124 9.45 -14.59 9.68
CA ALA A 124 10.75 -15.25 9.76
C ALA A 124 11.85 -14.52 8.97
N GLY A 125 11.47 -13.49 8.18
CA GLY A 125 12.39 -12.70 7.35
C GLY A 125 12.59 -13.26 5.95
N ASN A 126 11.79 -14.25 5.52
CA ASN A 126 11.85 -14.74 4.15
C ASN A 126 11.04 -13.83 3.23
N VAL A 127 11.57 -13.57 2.02
CA VAL A 127 10.81 -12.83 0.99
C VAL A 127 9.68 -13.72 0.47
N VAL A 128 8.44 -13.23 0.62
CA VAL A 128 7.22 -13.92 0.16
C VAL A 128 6.62 -13.30 -1.09
N ALA A 129 6.91 -12.01 -1.35
CA ALA A 129 6.55 -11.33 -2.59
C ALA A 129 7.54 -10.21 -2.89
N THR A 130 7.64 -9.84 -4.17
CA THR A 130 8.43 -8.69 -4.65
C THR A 130 7.59 -7.91 -5.66
N THR A 131 7.63 -6.58 -5.58
CA THR A 131 7.01 -5.67 -6.52
C THR A 131 7.97 -4.53 -6.87
N THR A 132 7.54 -3.62 -7.74
CA THR A 132 8.25 -2.37 -8.03
C THR A 132 7.30 -1.20 -7.93
N THR A 133 7.82 -0.03 -7.56
CA THR A 133 7.02 1.19 -7.54
C THR A 133 6.57 1.61 -8.93
N ASP A 134 5.36 2.13 -9.03
CA ASP A 134 4.78 2.69 -10.24
C ASP A 134 5.36 4.09 -10.57
N LYS A 135 4.83 4.75 -11.63
CA LYS A 135 5.24 6.10 -12.05
C LYS A 135 5.00 7.19 -10.99
N ASP A 136 4.12 6.94 -10.05
CA ASP A 136 3.76 7.85 -8.95
C ASP A 136 4.39 7.40 -7.61
N GLY A 137 5.37 6.47 -7.70
CA GLY A 137 6.12 5.94 -6.56
C GLY A 137 5.34 5.00 -5.66
N ASN A 138 4.11 4.63 -6.02
CA ASN A 138 3.28 3.73 -5.21
C ASN A 138 3.66 2.28 -5.44
N TYR A 139 3.50 1.48 -4.39
CA TYR A 139 3.57 0.01 -4.46
C TYR A 139 2.42 -0.60 -3.66
N SER A 140 2.02 -1.81 -4.03
CA SER A 140 1.05 -2.62 -3.27
C SER A 140 1.38 -4.10 -3.33
N PHE A 141 1.02 -4.79 -2.25
CA PHE A 141 0.92 -6.24 -2.14
C PHE A 141 -0.52 -6.56 -1.81
N GLU A 142 -1.18 -7.30 -2.68
CA GLU A 142 -2.59 -7.61 -2.60
C GLU A 142 -2.81 -9.12 -2.43
N LYS A 143 -4.01 -9.52 -2.02
CA LYS A 143 -4.40 -10.93 -1.82
C LYS A 143 -3.46 -11.69 -0.88
N LEU A 144 -3.04 -11.00 0.18
CA LEU A 144 -2.16 -11.57 1.17
C LEU A 144 -2.96 -12.47 2.15
N PRO A 145 -2.41 -13.58 2.60
CA PRO A 145 -2.94 -14.27 3.77
C PRO A 145 -2.90 -13.38 5.02
N ALA A 146 -3.80 -13.60 5.97
CA ALA A 146 -3.66 -12.98 7.28
C ALA A 146 -2.32 -13.39 7.91
N GLY A 147 -1.60 -12.43 8.48
CA GLY A 147 -0.26 -12.70 9.00
C GLY A 147 0.49 -11.44 9.43
N THR A 148 1.74 -11.64 9.81
CA THR A 148 2.67 -10.56 10.17
C THR A 148 3.75 -10.47 9.11
N TYR A 149 3.96 -9.28 8.60
CA TYR A 149 4.86 -8.98 7.48
C TYR A 149 5.77 -7.81 7.81
N ARG A 150 6.81 -7.63 7.00
CA ARG A 150 7.63 -6.41 6.91
C ARG A 150 7.80 -6.05 5.45
N VAL A 151 7.89 -4.76 5.18
CA VAL A 151 8.20 -4.23 3.85
C VAL A 151 9.63 -3.77 3.84
N LYS A 152 10.37 -4.12 2.80
CA LYS A 152 11.77 -3.72 2.60
C LYS A 152 11.94 -3.07 1.24
N VAL A 153 12.44 -1.84 1.23
CA VAL A 153 12.85 -1.12 0.03
C VAL A 153 14.33 -1.42 -0.26
N HIS A 154 14.67 -1.63 -1.53
CA HIS A 154 16.07 -1.77 -1.94
C HIS A 154 16.63 -0.38 -2.27
N PRO A 155 17.57 0.15 -1.46
CA PRO A 155 18.13 1.49 -1.66
C PRO A 155 19.24 1.50 -2.72
N ASP A 156 18.96 0.96 -3.89
CA ASP A 156 19.85 0.95 -5.07
C ASP A 156 19.31 1.89 -6.17
N GLY A 157 19.94 1.87 -7.35
CA GLY A 157 19.54 2.71 -8.48
C GLY A 157 19.41 4.19 -8.10
N ASP A 158 18.23 4.77 -8.28
CA ASP A 158 17.96 6.19 -8.01
C ASP A 158 17.97 6.55 -6.52
N LEU A 159 17.89 5.56 -5.62
CA LEU A 159 18.01 5.74 -4.17
C LEU A 159 19.46 5.66 -3.67
N ALA A 160 20.39 5.21 -4.50
CA ALA A 160 21.77 4.98 -4.07
C ALA A 160 22.43 6.26 -3.57
N GLY A 161 22.85 6.24 -2.30
CA GLY A 161 23.54 7.37 -1.67
C GLY A 161 22.61 8.49 -1.21
N LEU A 162 21.29 8.29 -1.21
CA LEU A 162 20.34 9.17 -0.54
C LEU A 162 20.26 8.83 0.96
N ASP A 163 20.00 9.84 1.79
CA ASP A 163 19.68 9.66 3.19
C ASP A 163 18.16 9.39 3.34
N GLN A 164 17.79 8.43 4.17
CA GLN A 164 16.40 8.15 4.48
C GLN A 164 15.85 9.14 5.51
N THR A 165 14.65 9.68 5.27
CA THR A 165 13.98 10.69 6.11
C THR A 165 12.67 10.20 6.70
N GLU A 166 11.92 9.35 5.99
CA GLU A 166 10.76 8.65 6.51
C GLU A 166 11.01 7.14 6.47
N ASP A 167 10.72 6.49 7.57
CA ASP A 167 10.64 5.04 7.69
C ASP A 167 9.44 4.70 8.57
N PRO A 168 8.62 3.69 8.22
CA PRO A 168 7.39 3.39 8.94
C PRO A 168 7.56 3.07 10.43
N ASP A 169 8.74 2.60 10.85
CA ASP A 169 9.03 2.34 12.27
C ASP A 169 9.99 3.36 12.89
N GLY A 170 10.43 4.36 12.14
CA GLY A 170 11.34 5.40 12.57
C GLY A 170 12.82 4.98 12.61
N ILE A 171 13.16 3.80 12.10
CA ILE A 171 14.54 3.29 12.01
C ILE A 171 14.97 3.35 10.54
N ALA A 172 15.86 4.28 10.18
CA ALA A 172 16.29 4.52 8.80
C ALA A 172 17.14 3.36 8.24
N ASP A 173 16.50 2.19 8.02
CA ASP A 173 17.13 0.98 7.49
C ASP A 173 16.45 0.45 6.21
N SER A 174 15.52 1.24 5.65
CA SER A 174 14.71 0.91 4.47
C SER A 174 13.82 -0.32 4.67
N MET A 175 13.44 -0.63 5.92
CA MET A 175 12.58 -1.72 6.27
C MET A 175 11.56 -1.29 7.33
N SER A 176 10.29 -1.60 7.12
CA SER A 176 9.25 -1.33 8.11
C SER A 176 9.37 -2.23 9.34
N GLY A 177 8.80 -1.80 10.45
CA GLY A 177 8.47 -2.67 11.57
C GLY A 177 7.49 -3.78 11.18
N GLU A 178 7.07 -4.57 12.16
CA GLU A 178 6.08 -5.63 11.95
C GLU A 178 4.69 -5.04 11.65
N ILE A 179 4.10 -5.45 10.54
CA ILE A 179 2.75 -5.10 10.09
C ILE A 179 1.89 -6.35 10.21
N THR A 180 0.90 -6.34 11.08
CA THR A 180 -0.03 -7.45 11.21
C THR A 180 -1.33 -7.12 10.46
N ILE A 181 -1.69 -7.97 9.51
CA ILE A 181 -2.95 -7.91 8.77
C ILE A 181 -3.83 -9.11 9.13
N GLY A 182 -5.13 -8.86 9.18
CA GLY A 182 -6.13 -9.83 9.57
C GLY A 182 -7.52 -9.20 9.53
N PHE A 183 -8.51 -9.87 10.12
CA PHE A 183 -9.90 -9.44 10.05
C PHE A 183 -10.13 -7.98 10.49
N ASP A 184 -9.47 -7.53 11.56
CA ASP A 184 -9.60 -6.18 12.10
C ASP A 184 -8.75 -5.13 11.38
N ASN A 185 -7.77 -5.57 10.59
CA ASN A 185 -6.84 -4.70 9.86
C ASN A 185 -6.57 -5.27 8.46
N GLN A 186 -7.57 -5.12 7.59
CA GLN A 186 -7.59 -5.78 6.28
C GLN A 186 -6.71 -5.08 5.24
N LYS A 187 -6.64 -3.74 5.29
CA LYS A 187 -5.90 -2.92 4.31
C LYS A 187 -5.01 -1.94 5.05
N VAL A 188 -3.72 -2.16 5.00
CA VAL A 188 -2.71 -1.26 5.58
C VAL A 188 -2.16 -0.40 4.47
N THR A 189 -2.32 0.92 4.60
CA THR A 189 -1.81 1.91 3.65
C THR A 189 -0.85 2.87 4.35
N GLY A 190 -0.09 3.65 3.59
CA GLY A 190 0.83 4.63 4.18
C GLY A 190 2.12 4.01 4.74
N VAL A 191 2.51 2.82 4.27
CA VAL A 191 3.82 2.26 4.57
C VAL A 191 4.84 2.93 3.65
N ASN A 192 5.20 4.18 4.00
CA ASN A 192 5.96 5.07 3.14
C ASN A 192 7.44 5.11 3.50
N PHE A 193 8.26 5.38 2.48
CA PHE A 193 9.70 5.56 2.61
C PHE A 193 10.14 6.83 1.90
N GLY A 194 10.66 7.79 2.66
CA GLY A 194 11.15 9.07 2.17
C GLY A 194 12.67 9.11 2.12
N TYR A 195 13.21 9.70 1.05
CA TYR A 195 14.65 9.82 0.84
C TYR A 195 15.03 11.22 0.37
N VAL A 196 16.19 11.70 0.78
CA VAL A 196 16.73 13.01 0.37
C VAL A 196 18.20 12.91 0.01
N ALA A 197 18.67 13.82 -0.84
CA ALA A 197 20.10 13.94 -1.09
C ALA A 197 20.84 14.29 0.21
N PRO A 198 21.98 13.66 0.51
CA PRO A 198 22.76 13.97 1.70
C PRO A 198 23.21 15.43 1.70
N ASP A 199 23.24 16.04 2.87
CA ASP A 199 23.78 17.39 3.02
C ASP A 199 25.28 17.36 2.68
N VAL A 200 25.65 17.94 1.54
CA VAL A 200 27.07 18.15 1.21
C VAL A 200 27.64 19.15 2.21
N PRO A 201 28.58 18.77 3.08
CA PRO A 201 29.20 19.75 3.96
C PRO A 201 29.77 20.89 3.13
N ALA A 202 29.38 22.12 3.41
CA ALA A 202 29.95 23.28 2.74
C ALA A 202 31.48 23.19 2.90
N THR A 203 32.18 22.91 1.80
CA THR A 203 33.64 22.93 1.81
C THR A 203 34.06 24.34 2.22
N LYS A 204 34.55 24.49 3.46
CA LYS A 204 35.13 25.76 3.88
C LYS A 204 36.15 26.17 2.83
N PRO A 205 36.03 27.38 2.23
CA PRO A 205 37.04 27.81 1.28
C PRO A 205 38.39 27.69 1.97
N LYS A 206 39.33 26.94 1.38
CA LYS A 206 40.70 26.90 1.84
C LYS A 206 41.14 28.35 1.95
N LYS A 207 41.41 28.85 3.18
CA LYS A 207 42.07 30.14 3.37
C LYS A 207 43.29 30.12 2.49
N GLY A 208 43.29 30.91 1.43
CA GLY A 208 44.45 31.10 0.57
C GLY A 208 45.64 31.47 1.48
N LEU A 209 46.70 30.73 1.34
CA LEU A 209 47.98 31.09 1.97
C LEU A 209 48.23 32.58 1.68
N ALA A 210 48.35 33.40 2.71
CA ALA A 210 48.79 34.75 2.62
C ALA A 210 50.11 34.75 1.83
N ARG A 211 50.09 35.30 0.63
CA ARG A 211 51.32 35.55 -0.14
C ARG A 211 52.10 36.59 0.63
N THR A 212 53.06 36.18 1.41
CA THR A 212 54.09 37.09 1.92
C THR A 212 54.84 37.65 0.72
N GLY A 213 54.85 38.99 0.62
CA GLY A 213 55.36 39.74 -0.50
C GLY A 213 56.83 39.41 -0.81
N PHE A 214 57.10 39.44 -2.07
CA PHE A 214 58.44 39.67 -2.60
C PHE A 214 58.30 40.79 -3.65
N ASP A 215 58.77 41.97 -3.29
CA ASP A 215 58.96 43.09 -4.21
C ASP A 215 60.16 42.71 -5.14
N GLY A 216 59.86 42.62 -6.40
CA GLY A 216 60.90 42.41 -7.43
C GLY A 216 60.35 42.84 -8.79
N LEU A 217 60.72 44.07 -9.17
CA LEU A 217 60.54 44.63 -10.52
C LEU A 217 61.09 43.67 -11.58
N ILE A 218 60.36 43.41 -12.68
CA ILE A 218 60.85 43.48 -14.07
C ILE A 218 59.65 43.24 -14.99
N GLY A 219 59.54 44.06 -16.01
CA GLY A 219 58.45 44.11 -16.99
C GLY A 219 58.44 42.96 -17.98
N GLY A 220 57.33 42.78 -18.64
CA GLY A 220 57.11 41.87 -19.73
C GLY A 220 55.63 41.75 -20.08
N ALA A 221 55.28 42.27 -21.23
CA ALA A 221 53.95 42.25 -21.82
C ALA A 221 53.49 40.80 -22.12
N GLY A 222 52.20 40.51 -21.91
CA GLY A 222 51.61 39.23 -22.31
C GLY A 222 50.10 39.18 -22.04
N LEU A 223 49.36 39.32 -23.06
CA LEU A 223 47.92 39.18 -23.29
C LEU A 223 47.14 38.25 -22.37
N GLY A 224 46.09 38.72 -21.75
CA GLY A 224 44.66 38.44 -22.00
C GLY A 224 44.09 37.11 -21.51
N ALA A 225 43.27 37.21 -20.49
CA ALA A 225 42.04 36.42 -20.42
C ALA A 225 41.09 37.16 -19.45
N ALA A 226 40.02 37.73 -19.96
CA ALA A 226 38.95 38.36 -19.19
C ALA A 226 38.02 37.26 -18.66
N VAL A 227 37.89 37.18 -17.33
CA VAL A 227 36.79 36.47 -16.68
C VAL A 227 35.68 37.47 -16.42
N VAL A 228 34.57 37.34 -17.17
CA VAL A 228 33.36 38.15 -16.98
C VAL A 228 32.57 37.56 -15.84
N GLY A 229 32.66 38.14 -14.66
CA GLY A 229 31.78 37.85 -13.54
C GLY A 229 30.52 38.72 -13.66
N GLY A 230 29.37 38.10 -13.90
CA GLY A 230 28.08 38.77 -13.90
C GLY A 230 27.62 39.06 -12.45
N MET A 231 27.59 40.37 -12.10
CA MET A 231 27.07 40.84 -10.83
C MET A 231 25.59 41.16 -11.03
N PHE A 232 24.71 40.33 -10.47
CA PHE A 232 23.26 40.61 -10.44
C PHE A 232 22.95 41.57 -9.30
N LEU A 233 22.61 42.83 -9.66
CA LEU A 233 22.10 43.85 -8.74
C LEU A 233 20.60 43.66 -8.57
N TRP A 234 20.15 43.29 -7.36
CA TRP A 234 18.75 43.33 -6.97
C TRP A 234 18.34 44.79 -6.66
N MET A 235 17.54 45.42 -7.54
CA MET A 235 16.88 46.69 -7.23
C MET A 235 15.58 46.41 -6.46
N ARG A 236 15.59 46.81 -5.19
CA ARG A 236 14.42 46.86 -4.31
C ARG A 236 13.59 48.11 -4.69
N ARG A 237 12.47 47.93 -5.38
CA ARG A 237 11.49 49.00 -5.58
C ARG A 237 10.74 49.28 -4.28
N ARG A 238 10.95 50.47 -3.69
CA ARG A 238 10.03 51.06 -2.71
C ARG A 238 8.77 51.51 -3.44
N ARG A 239 7.60 51.07 -2.97
CA ARG A 239 6.35 51.78 -3.23
C ARG A 239 6.21 52.85 -2.15
N GLN A 240 6.03 54.08 -2.56
CA GLN A 240 5.39 55.17 -1.82
C GLN A 240 3.96 55.26 -2.36
N ASP A 241 3.10 55.54 -1.43
CA ASP A 241 1.71 55.98 -1.43
C ASP A 241 0.69 54.86 -1.18
#